data_4dfb22ad629518ef0524c55c14928e0a
#
_entry.id   4dfb22ad629518ef0524c55c14928e0a
#
_cell.length_a   1.000
_cell.length_b   1.000
_cell.length_c   1.000
_cell.angle_alpha   90.00
_cell.angle_beta   90.00
_cell.angle_gamma   90.00
#
_symmetry.space_group_name_H-M   'P 1'
#
loop_
_entity.id
_entity.type
_entity.pdbx_description
1 polymer ?
#
loop_
_entity_poly.entity_id
_entity_poly.type
_entity_poly.pdbx_seq_one_letter_code
_entity_poly.pdbx_strand_id
1 'polypeptide(L)'
;MKRRKLLKSIVLTSLGINISGIVSYQNIKKPGTILIVSGWQDINIGDIAHTPGLLNILQTFLPDTELILWKKSAGSEVEAWLSRNFPGVRIIHGDVDADFNVSSSEVKDAFRSAGIMIHGSGPSVV
;
A
#
# COMPACT_ATOMS: atom_id res chain seq x y z
N MET A 1 13.05 39.36 -18.48
CA MET A 1 12.36 38.46 -17.57
C MET A 1 11.31 37.66 -18.36
N LYS A 2 11.39 36.33 -18.40
CA LYS A 2 10.45 35.54 -19.23
C LYS A 2 9.08 35.55 -18.59
N ARG A 3 8.03 35.90 -19.33
CA ARG A 3 6.62 36.02 -18.86
C ARG A 3 6.13 34.86 -17.98
N ARG A 4 6.63 33.65 -18.22
CA ARG A 4 6.32 32.45 -17.41
C ARG A 4 6.81 32.48 -15.96
N LYS A 5 7.91 33.19 -15.67
CA LYS A 5 8.41 33.34 -14.28
C LYS A 5 7.57 34.35 -13.49
N LEU A 6 7.12 35.40 -14.19
CA LEU A 6 6.26 36.43 -13.56
C LEU A 6 4.89 35.86 -13.16
N LEU A 7 4.27 35.07 -14.05
CA LEU A 7 2.98 34.41 -13.74
C LEU A 7 3.05 33.43 -12.58
N LYS A 8 4.15 32.67 -12.47
CA LYS A 8 4.34 31.75 -11.32
C LYS A 8 4.49 32.52 -10.00
N SER A 9 5.19 33.65 -9.99
CA SER A 9 5.33 34.48 -8.79
C SER A 9 4.01 35.14 -8.38
N ILE A 10 3.21 35.60 -9.36
CA ILE A 10 1.93 36.27 -9.08
C ILE A 10 0.89 35.28 -8.55
N VAL A 11 0.84 34.04 -9.07
CA VAL A 11 -0.09 33.01 -8.60
C VAL A 11 0.25 32.55 -7.17
N LEU A 12 1.53 32.47 -6.81
CA LEU A 12 1.95 32.10 -5.45
C LEU A 12 1.64 33.18 -4.41
N THR A 13 1.69 34.46 -4.79
CA THR A 13 1.41 35.57 -3.86
C THR A 13 -0.09 35.87 -3.71
N SER A 14 -0.89 35.61 -4.73
CA SER A 14 -2.33 35.95 -4.70
C SER A 14 -3.21 34.91 -3.99
N LEU A 15 -2.74 33.68 -3.83
CA LEU A 15 -3.51 32.59 -3.20
C LEU A 15 -3.37 32.54 -1.68
N GLY A 16 -2.56 33.38 -1.04
CA GLY A 16 -2.39 33.41 0.41
C GLY A 16 -2.03 32.03 1.01
N ILE A 17 -1.45 31.14 0.19
CA ILE A 17 -1.05 29.82 0.62
C ILE A 17 0.12 29.98 1.59
N ASN A 18 -0.17 29.78 2.84
CA ASN A 18 0.82 29.81 3.90
C ASN A 18 1.77 28.62 3.68
N ILE A 19 2.93 28.89 3.09
CA ILE A 19 3.95 27.89 2.74
C ILE A 19 4.41 27.10 3.99
N SER A 20 4.20 27.67 5.18
CA SER A 20 4.44 27.00 6.45
C SER A 20 3.66 25.67 6.61
N GLY A 21 2.47 25.55 6.02
CA GLY A 21 1.68 24.32 6.03
C GLY A 21 2.23 23.24 5.09
N ILE A 22 2.89 23.63 3.99
CA ILE A 22 3.45 22.70 3.02
C ILE A 22 4.76 22.08 3.55
N VAL A 23 5.52 22.84 4.33
CA VAL A 23 6.79 22.37 4.94
C VAL A 23 6.52 21.29 6.00
N SER A 24 5.34 21.31 6.64
CA SER A 24 4.97 20.28 7.61
C SER A 24 4.75 18.89 7.02
N TYR A 25 4.44 18.79 5.73
CA TYR A 25 4.31 17.49 5.05
C TYR A 25 5.65 16.77 4.82
N GLN A 26 6.76 17.47 4.87
CA GLN A 26 8.08 16.86 4.69
C GLN A 26 8.56 16.04 5.89
N ASN A 27 7.88 16.14 7.03
CA ASN A 27 8.22 15.40 8.26
C ASN A 27 7.29 14.22 8.54
N ILE A 28 6.44 13.82 7.59
CA ILE A 28 5.71 12.56 7.72
C ILE A 28 6.76 11.45 7.60
N LYS A 29 7.06 10.82 8.72
CA LYS A 29 7.92 9.64 8.78
C LYS A 29 7.34 8.61 7.82
N LYS A 30 8.11 8.24 6.78
CA LYS A 30 7.69 7.19 5.85
C LYS A 30 7.38 5.94 6.67
N PRO A 31 6.26 5.25 6.42
CA PRO A 31 5.99 4.01 7.12
C PRO A 31 7.10 3.01 6.83
N GLY A 32 7.69 2.42 7.87
CA GLY A 32 8.74 1.43 7.72
C GLY A 32 8.24 0.15 7.07
N THR A 33 6.96 -0.20 7.33
CA THR A 33 6.32 -1.41 6.83
C THR A 33 4.85 -1.13 6.55
N ILE A 34 4.36 -1.57 5.39
CA ILE A 34 2.95 -1.53 5.02
C ILE A 34 2.44 -2.96 4.88
N LEU A 35 1.39 -3.30 5.65
CA LEU A 35 0.66 -4.54 5.53
C LEU A 35 -0.51 -4.35 4.57
N ILE A 36 -0.53 -5.11 3.48
CA ILE A 36 -1.57 -5.08 2.47
C ILE A 36 -2.41 -6.36 2.61
N VAL A 37 -3.70 -6.21 2.83
CA VAL A 37 -4.64 -7.32 2.82
C VAL A 37 -5.16 -7.47 1.39
N SER A 38 -4.76 -8.54 0.72
CA SER A 38 -5.24 -8.86 -0.63
C SER A 38 -6.71 -9.26 -0.61
N GLY A 39 -7.41 -9.02 -1.73
CA GLY A 39 -8.70 -9.65 -1.97
C GLY A 39 -8.58 -11.18 -1.80
N TRP A 40 -9.53 -11.77 -1.09
CA TRP A 40 -9.47 -13.17 -0.67
C TRP A 40 -9.67 -14.19 -1.79
N GLN A 41 -10.06 -13.73 -2.99
CA GLN A 41 -10.38 -14.62 -4.10
C GLN A 41 -9.47 -14.33 -5.31
N ASP A 42 -8.75 -15.36 -5.75
CA ASP A 42 -7.93 -15.34 -6.98
C ASP A 42 -8.74 -15.84 -8.21
N ILE A 43 -10.06 -15.65 -8.22
CA ILE A 43 -10.97 -16.14 -9.26
C ILE A 43 -11.51 -14.98 -10.11
N ASN A 44 -11.77 -13.84 -9.50
CA ASN A 44 -12.30 -12.67 -10.17
C ASN A 44 -11.16 -11.80 -10.69
N ILE A 45 -11.12 -11.55 -11.99
CA ILE A 45 -10.06 -10.74 -12.62
C ILE A 45 -10.00 -9.32 -12.06
N GLY A 46 -11.12 -8.75 -11.65
CA GLY A 46 -11.18 -7.44 -11.01
C GLY A 46 -10.42 -7.43 -9.68
N ASP A 47 -10.69 -8.41 -8.82
CA ASP A 47 -10.04 -8.53 -7.51
C ASP A 47 -8.53 -8.82 -7.67
N ILE A 48 -8.17 -9.65 -8.64
CA ILE A 48 -6.78 -9.95 -8.97
C ILE A 48 -6.03 -8.69 -9.42
N ALA A 49 -6.63 -7.84 -10.24
CA ALA A 49 -5.99 -6.68 -10.83
C ALA A 49 -5.70 -5.56 -9.82
N HIS A 50 -6.45 -5.46 -8.73
CA HIS A 50 -6.25 -4.42 -7.71
C HIS A 50 -4.90 -4.56 -7.00
N THR A 51 -4.49 -5.77 -6.66
CA THR A 51 -3.25 -6.02 -5.93
C THR A 51 -2.00 -5.55 -6.69
N PRO A 52 -1.75 -5.97 -7.94
CA PRO A 52 -0.58 -5.50 -8.69
C PRO A 52 -0.61 -4.00 -8.98
N GLY A 53 -1.79 -3.43 -9.20
CA GLY A 53 -1.94 -1.99 -9.37
C GLY A 53 -1.49 -1.22 -8.13
N LEU A 54 -1.94 -1.64 -6.95
CA LEU A 54 -1.54 -1.04 -5.67
C LEU A 54 -0.04 -1.24 -5.40
N LEU A 55 0.49 -2.45 -5.59
CA LEU A 55 1.91 -2.74 -5.39
C LEU A 55 2.80 -1.87 -6.28
N ASN A 56 2.43 -1.68 -7.54
CA ASN A 56 3.17 -0.83 -8.47
C ASN A 56 3.20 0.64 -8.01
N ILE A 57 2.06 1.16 -7.55
CA ILE A 57 1.99 2.52 -6.99
C ILE A 57 2.88 2.64 -5.76
N LEU A 58 2.76 1.72 -4.81
CA LEU A 58 3.54 1.77 -3.57
C LEU A 58 5.04 1.66 -3.82
N GLN A 59 5.49 0.76 -4.69
CA GLN A 59 6.91 0.65 -5.03
C GLN A 59 7.44 1.89 -5.76
N THR A 60 6.60 2.53 -6.57
CA THR A 60 6.99 3.75 -7.29
C THR A 60 7.16 4.94 -6.36
N PHE A 61 6.23 5.14 -5.43
CA PHE A 61 6.20 6.33 -4.59
C PHE A 61 6.83 6.13 -3.20
N LEU A 62 6.98 4.88 -2.76
CA LEU A 62 7.54 4.51 -1.46
C LEU A 62 8.58 3.38 -1.61
N PRO A 63 9.66 3.58 -2.41
CA PRO A 63 10.61 2.53 -2.77
C PRO A 63 11.36 1.93 -1.58
N ASP A 64 11.51 2.70 -0.49
CA ASP A 64 12.25 2.30 0.71
C ASP A 64 11.33 1.67 1.78
N THR A 65 10.07 1.40 1.46
CA THR A 65 9.08 0.87 2.41
C THR A 65 8.96 -0.64 2.20
N GLU A 66 9.04 -1.41 3.28
CA GLU A 66 8.76 -2.84 3.25
C GLU A 66 7.28 -3.07 2.97
N LEU A 67 6.98 -3.87 1.94
CA LEU A 67 5.62 -4.26 1.59
C LEU A 67 5.39 -5.72 1.97
N ILE A 68 4.36 -5.95 2.78
CA ILE A 68 3.91 -7.28 3.17
C ILE A 68 2.52 -7.48 2.59
N LEU A 69 2.35 -8.50 1.77
CA LEU A 69 1.07 -8.89 1.19
C LEU A 69 0.51 -10.09 1.95
N TRP A 70 -0.60 -9.90 2.64
CA TRP A 70 -1.29 -10.98 3.33
C TRP A 70 -2.37 -11.58 2.44
N LYS A 71 -2.24 -12.90 2.20
CA LYS A 71 -3.21 -13.73 1.48
C LYS A 71 -3.79 -14.79 2.41
N LYS A 72 -5.03 -15.20 2.15
CA LYS A 72 -5.70 -16.24 2.95
C LYS A 72 -5.07 -17.62 2.73
N SER A 73 -4.79 -17.97 1.47
CA SER A 73 -4.26 -19.27 1.09
C SER A 73 -3.03 -19.13 0.18
N ALA A 74 -2.17 -20.14 0.25
CA ALA A 74 -0.95 -20.24 -0.57
C ALA A 74 -1.18 -21.04 -1.85
N GLY A 75 -0.28 -20.88 -2.82
CA GLY A 75 -0.11 -21.78 -3.94
C GLY A 75 -0.98 -21.49 -5.16
N SER A 76 -1.61 -20.33 -5.26
CA SER A 76 -2.32 -19.94 -6.47
C SER A 76 -1.37 -19.54 -7.61
N GLU A 77 -1.81 -19.66 -8.86
CA GLU A 77 -1.07 -19.14 -10.02
C GLU A 77 -0.88 -17.63 -9.94
N VAL A 78 -1.86 -16.93 -9.37
CA VAL A 78 -1.80 -15.49 -9.11
C VAL A 78 -0.67 -15.14 -8.15
N GLU A 79 -0.48 -15.91 -7.08
CA GLU A 79 0.62 -15.72 -6.14
C GLU A 79 1.97 -15.96 -6.80
N ALA A 80 2.10 -17.00 -7.60
CA ALA A 80 3.34 -17.30 -8.34
C ALA A 80 3.67 -16.17 -9.33
N TRP A 81 2.64 -15.57 -9.94
CA TRP A 81 2.80 -14.43 -10.82
C TRP A 81 3.21 -13.16 -10.05
N LEU A 82 2.58 -12.90 -8.89
CA LEU A 82 2.92 -11.77 -8.03
C LEU A 82 4.37 -11.87 -7.54
N SER A 83 4.80 -13.03 -7.06
CA SER A 83 6.16 -13.26 -6.58
C SER A 83 7.22 -13.01 -7.65
N ARG A 84 6.92 -13.36 -8.91
CA ARG A 84 7.84 -13.10 -10.04
C ARG A 84 7.92 -11.64 -10.42
N ASN A 85 6.80 -10.93 -10.40
CA ASN A 85 6.75 -9.54 -10.87
C ASN A 85 7.05 -8.52 -9.76
N PHE A 86 6.89 -8.91 -8.50
CA PHE A 86 7.12 -8.08 -7.32
C PHE A 86 8.04 -8.78 -6.30
N PRO A 87 9.30 -9.10 -6.67
CA PRO A 87 10.20 -9.90 -5.81
C PRO A 87 10.55 -9.21 -4.49
N GLY A 88 10.37 -7.90 -4.38
CA GLY A 88 10.57 -7.15 -3.14
C GLY A 88 9.39 -7.17 -2.18
N VAL A 89 8.28 -7.82 -2.53
CA VAL A 89 7.08 -7.92 -1.69
C VAL A 89 7.11 -9.25 -0.95
N ARG A 90 7.01 -9.21 0.37
CA ARG A 90 6.91 -10.42 1.20
C ARG A 90 5.46 -10.89 1.25
N ILE A 91 5.17 -12.08 0.74
CA ILE A 91 3.84 -12.68 0.79
C ILE A 91 3.75 -13.57 2.02
N ILE A 92 2.71 -13.38 2.82
CA ILE A 92 2.41 -14.17 4.02
C ILE A 92 1.01 -14.74 3.95
N HIS A 93 0.78 -15.83 4.68
CA HIS A 93 -0.49 -16.55 4.65
C HIS A 93 -1.08 -16.74 6.05
N GLY A 94 -2.38 -16.75 6.12
CA GLY A 94 -3.12 -17.03 7.35
C GLY A 94 -4.58 -16.69 7.20
N ASP A 95 -5.39 -17.37 7.98
CA ASP A 95 -6.83 -17.15 8.07
C ASP A 95 -7.19 -16.46 9.39
N VAL A 96 -8.36 -15.85 9.40
CA VAL A 96 -8.98 -15.23 10.58
C VAL A 96 -10.25 -15.97 10.86
N ASP A 97 -10.44 -16.42 12.10
CA ASP A 97 -11.68 -17.06 12.52
C ASP A 97 -12.80 -16.02 12.77
N ALA A 98 -14.00 -16.53 13.08
CA ALA A 98 -15.17 -15.69 13.35
C ALA A 98 -14.99 -14.74 14.54
N ASP A 99 -14.08 -15.05 15.46
CA ASP A 99 -13.74 -14.24 16.63
C ASP A 99 -12.54 -13.31 16.37
N PHE A 100 -12.14 -13.15 15.12
CA PHE A 100 -10.99 -12.35 14.67
C PHE A 100 -9.63 -12.83 15.21
N ASN A 101 -9.51 -14.09 15.61
CA ASN A 101 -8.20 -14.64 15.95
C ASN A 101 -7.45 -15.04 14.69
N VAL A 102 -6.20 -14.61 14.61
CA VAL A 102 -5.31 -14.94 13.51
C VAL A 102 -4.57 -16.24 13.82
N SER A 103 -4.64 -17.23 12.95
CA SER A 103 -4.00 -18.53 13.12
C SER A 103 -2.47 -18.47 12.95
N SER A 104 -1.98 -17.62 12.05
CA SER A 104 -0.57 -17.53 11.67
C SER A 104 0.23 -16.60 12.57
N SER A 105 1.40 -17.07 13.05
CA SER A 105 2.36 -16.22 13.76
C SER A 105 2.93 -15.12 12.85
N GLU A 106 3.17 -15.43 11.57
CA GLU A 106 3.68 -14.47 10.58
C GLU A 106 2.74 -13.29 10.40
N VAL A 107 1.42 -13.56 10.34
CA VAL A 107 0.42 -12.50 10.24
C VAL A 107 0.37 -11.66 11.52
N LYS A 108 0.48 -12.28 12.71
CA LYS A 108 0.56 -11.55 13.99
C LYS A 108 1.78 -10.63 14.03
N ASP A 109 2.92 -11.10 13.57
CA ASP A 109 4.16 -10.32 13.54
C ASP A 109 4.09 -9.18 12.52
N ALA A 110 3.46 -9.43 11.36
CA ALA A 110 3.20 -8.39 10.38
C ALA A 110 2.31 -7.28 10.94
N PHE A 111 1.26 -7.61 11.68
CA PHE A 111 0.43 -6.61 12.38
C PHE A 111 1.21 -5.77 13.38
N ARG A 112 2.15 -6.37 14.11
CA ARG A 112 2.97 -5.66 15.10
C ARG A 112 4.00 -4.73 14.46
N SER A 113 4.53 -5.11 13.30
CA SER A 113 5.56 -4.35 12.59
C SER A 113 5.00 -3.27 11.66
N ALA A 114 3.77 -3.46 11.18
CA ALA A 114 3.15 -2.55 10.24
C ALA A 114 2.86 -1.17 10.85
N GLY A 115 3.33 -0.13 10.19
CA GLY A 115 2.95 1.25 10.50
C GLY A 115 1.62 1.65 9.87
N ILE A 116 1.25 0.99 8.77
CA ILE A 116 -0.01 1.19 8.04
C ILE A 116 -0.53 -0.16 7.57
N MET A 117 -1.84 -0.33 7.62
CA MET A 117 -2.55 -1.44 6.98
C MET A 117 -3.45 -0.91 5.87
N ILE A 118 -3.38 -1.51 4.70
CA ILE A 118 -4.25 -1.22 3.57
C ILE A 118 -5.07 -2.47 3.27
N HIS A 119 -6.39 -2.34 3.34
CA HIS A 119 -7.29 -3.40 2.92
C HIS A 119 -7.64 -3.19 1.44
N GLY A 120 -7.32 -4.16 0.60
CA GLY A 120 -7.70 -4.16 -0.82
C GLY A 120 -9.21 -4.26 -1.00
N SER A 121 -9.70 -3.83 -2.17
CA SER A 121 -11.10 -4.04 -2.53
C SER A 121 -11.32 -5.54 -2.77
N GLY A 122 -12.37 -6.06 -2.19
CA GLY A 122 -12.82 -7.43 -2.31
C GLY A 122 -13.95 -7.67 -1.33
N PRO A 123 -14.76 -8.73 -1.49
CA PRO A 123 -15.77 -9.03 -0.50
C PRO A 123 -15.07 -9.26 0.83
N SER A 124 -15.33 -8.37 1.78
CA SER A 124 -15.04 -8.66 3.17
C SER A 124 -15.86 -9.87 3.55
N VAL A 125 -15.20 -10.99 3.80
CA VAL A 125 -15.90 -12.15 4.36
C VAL A 125 -16.27 -11.76 5.78
N VAL A 126 -17.54 -11.48 5.96
CA VAL A 126 -18.18 -11.42 7.26
C VAL A 126 -18.57 -12.84 7.62
#